data_34cbbba244e2893ba10278ab33a34d6c
#
_entry.id   34cbbba244e2893ba10278ab33a34d6c
#
_cell.length_a   1.000
_cell.length_b   1.000
_cell.length_c   1.000
_cell.angle_alpha   90.00
_cell.angle_beta   90.00
_cell.angle_gamma   90.00
#
_symmetry.space_group_name_H-M   'P 1'
#
loop_
_entity.id
_entity.type
_entity.pdbx_description
1 polymer ?
#
loop_
_entity_poly.entity_id
_entity_poly.type
_entity_poly.pdbx_seq_one_letter_code
_entity_poly.pdbx_strand_id
1 'polypeptide(L)'
;FTNGAYLVDRHQQTSDPDVFAVGDCATVYSNALQQTTYIALATNAVRSGIVAGHNIGGTSLESTGVQGSNGISIFGYNMVSTGLSVEAAERNGVKVKYSDYEDTQKPGFMKENDTVKIRIVYEEESRRVIGAQMASRTSEIAMGIHMFSLAIEEGVTIDKMKLLDIFFLPHFNQPYNYITMAALKAE
;
A
#
# COMPACT_ATOMS: atom_id res chain seq x y z
N PHE A 1 -1.38 -5.68 -22.84
CA PHE A 1 -2.37 -5.93 -21.79
C PHE A 1 -3.78 -5.68 -22.32
N THR A 2 -4.81 -6.12 -21.61
CA THR A 2 -6.21 -6.07 -22.10
C THR A 2 -6.74 -4.66 -22.37
N ASN A 3 -6.19 -3.65 -21.73
CA ASN A 3 -6.54 -2.24 -21.93
C ASN A 3 -5.65 -1.51 -22.96
N GLY A 4 -4.75 -2.21 -23.63
CA GLY A 4 -3.80 -1.64 -24.59
C GLY A 4 -2.47 -1.17 -24.01
N ALA A 5 -2.25 -1.27 -22.69
CA ALA A 5 -0.96 -0.96 -22.09
C ALA A 5 0.12 -1.96 -22.54
N TYR A 6 1.35 -1.48 -22.73
CA TYR A 6 2.49 -2.33 -23.06
C TYR A 6 2.81 -3.26 -21.89
N LEU A 7 2.95 -4.55 -22.20
CA LEU A 7 3.49 -5.51 -21.26
C LEU A 7 4.99 -5.29 -21.14
N VAL A 8 5.46 -5.12 -19.91
CA VAL A 8 6.88 -4.99 -19.58
C VAL A 8 7.25 -5.96 -18.48
N ASP A 9 8.53 -6.32 -18.46
CA ASP A 9 9.13 -7.04 -17.34
C ASP A 9 9.49 -6.10 -16.18
N ARG A 10 10.16 -6.60 -15.15
CA ARG A 10 10.59 -5.78 -14.01
C ARG A 10 11.74 -4.82 -14.32
N HIS A 11 12.36 -4.91 -15.49
CA HIS A 11 13.35 -3.97 -15.99
C HIS A 11 12.74 -2.88 -16.88
N GLN A 12 11.42 -2.87 -17.02
CA GLN A 12 10.62 -2.01 -17.91
C GLN A 12 10.86 -2.27 -19.40
N GLN A 13 11.39 -3.45 -19.75
CA GLN A 13 11.64 -3.88 -21.11
C GLN A 13 10.39 -4.58 -21.67
N THR A 14 10.06 -4.31 -22.94
CA THR A 14 8.96 -4.97 -23.65
C THR A 14 9.44 -6.32 -24.23
N SER A 15 8.60 -6.96 -25.04
CA SER A 15 9.01 -8.14 -25.82
C SER A 15 10.08 -7.84 -26.89
N ASP A 16 10.25 -6.58 -27.26
CA ASP A 16 11.35 -6.11 -28.09
C ASP A 16 12.48 -5.60 -27.18
N PRO A 17 13.69 -6.20 -27.23
CA PRO A 17 14.78 -5.85 -26.31
C PRO A 17 15.29 -4.42 -26.44
N ASP A 18 15.02 -3.75 -27.54
CA ASP A 18 15.43 -2.36 -27.76
C ASP A 18 14.33 -1.36 -27.34
N VAL A 19 13.19 -1.84 -26.86
CA VAL A 19 12.02 -1.00 -26.52
C VAL A 19 11.66 -1.12 -25.04
N PHE A 20 11.63 0.03 -24.38
CA PHE A 20 11.18 0.19 -23.00
C PHE A 20 9.86 0.96 -22.95
N ALA A 21 8.99 0.63 -22.00
CA ALA A 21 7.76 1.38 -21.77
C ALA A 21 7.61 1.72 -20.26
N VAL A 22 7.18 2.95 -19.98
CA VAL A 22 7.12 3.50 -18.63
C VAL A 22 5.84 4.34 -18.43
N GLY A 23 5.48 4.56 -17.19
CA GLY A 23 4.32 5.39 -16.84
C GLY A 23 2.98 4.75 -17.22
N ASP A 24 2.01 5.59 -17.54
CA ASP A 24 0.61 5.18 -17.75
C ASP A 24 0.40 4.33 -19.03
N CYS A 25 1.37 4.24 -19.90
CA CYS A 25 1.28 3.35 -21.08
C CYS A 25 1.83 1.93 -20.80
N ALA A 26 2.38 1.65 -19.62
CA ALA A 26 3.01 0.38 -19.27
C ALA A 26 2.27 -0.34 -18.15
N THR A 27 2.43 -1.67 -18.10
CA THR A 27 1.99 -2.48 -16.96
C THR A 27 2.96 -2.36 -15.79
N VAL A 28 2.50 -2.80 -14.61
CA VAL A 28 3.28 -2.89 -13.38
C VAL A 28 3.11 -4.26 -12.74
N TYR A 29 4.05 -4.67 -11.89
CA TYR A 29 3.87 -5.85 -11.06
C TYR A 29 3.25 -5.45 -9.73
N SER A 30 2.08 -6.02 -9.41
CA SER A 30 1.41 -5.83 -8.12
C SER A 30 1.92 -6.83 -7.10
N ASN A 31 2.50 -6.35 -6.00
CA ASN A 31 2.95 -7.21 -4.90
C ASN A 31 1.75 -7.82 -4.15
N ALA A 32 0.65 -7.08 -4.04
CA ALA A 32 -0.57 -7.58 -3.41
C ALA A 32 -1.18 -8.75 -4.19
N LEU A 33 -1.25 -8.64 -5.52
CA LEU A 33 -1.80 -9.68 -6.41
C LEU A 33 -0.78 -10.72 -6.85
N GLN A 34 0.52 -10.45 -6.68
CA GLN A 34 1.64 -11.27 -7.19
C GLN A 34 1.57 -11.53 -8.70
N GLN A 35 1.11 -10.55 -9.45
CA GLN A 35 0.98 -10.64 -10.91
C GLN A 35 1.10 -9.29 -11.59
N THR A 36 1.33 -9.32 -12.89
CA THR A 36 1.29 -8.14 -13.75
C THR A 36 -0.12 -7.58 -13.83
N THR A 37 -0.25 -6.28 -13.64
CA THR A 37 -1.52 -5.55 -13.69
C THR A 37 -1.33 -4.15 -14.27
N TYR A 38 -2.38 -3.34 -14.25
CA TYR A 38 -2.34 -1.95 -14.68
C TYR A 38 -2.75 -1.02 -13.52
N ILE A 39 -1.84 -0.12 -13.15
CA ILE A 39 -2.07 0.90 -12.11
C ILE A 39 -1.41 2.21 -12.56
N ALA A 40 -2.20 3.13 -13.08
CA ALA A 40 -1.75 4.45 -13.53
C ALA A 40 -1.66 5.40 -12.33
N LEU A 41 -0.44 5.71 -11.90
CA LEU A 41 -0.14 6.66 -10.83
C LEU A 41 1.16 7.40 -11.14
N ALA A 42 1.22 8.70 -10.87
CA ALA A 42 2.40 9.53 -11.09
C ALA A 42 3.67 8.97 -10.43
N THR A 43 3.55 8.41 -9.22
CA THR A 43 4.65 7.76 -8.51
C THR A 43 5.16 6.51 -9.21
N ASN A 44 4.27 5.72 -9.83
CA ASN A 44 4.65 4.56 -10.64
C ASN A 44 5.37 5.01 -11.93
N ALA A 45 4.91 6.11 -12.54
CA ALA A 45 5.55 6.67 -13.73
C ALA A 45 7.00 7.11 -13.43
N VAL A 46 7.22 7.81 -12.31
CA VAL A 46 8.58 8.21 -11.89
C VAL A 46 9.46 7.00 -11.62
N ARG A 47 8.98 6.01 -10.85
CA ARG A 47 9.74 4.80 -10.51
C ARG A 47 10.09 3.97 -11.75
N SER A 48 9.13 3.77 -12.65
CA SER A 48 9.36 3.05 -13.91
C SER A 48 10.36 3.78 -14.82
N GLY A 49 10.31 5.12 -14.86
CA GLY A 49 11.30 5.93 -15.57
C GLY A 49 12.72 5.77 -15.02
N ILE A 50 12.87 5.71 -13.68
CA ILE A 50 14.17 5.46 -13.03
C ILE A 50 14.69 4.06 -13.42
N VAL A 51 13.83 3.03 -13.32
CA VAL A 51 14.21 1.65 -13.67
C VAL A 51 14.64 1.55 -15.14
N ALA A 52 13.84 2.10 -16.06
CA ALA A 52 14.18 2.09 -17.49
C ALA A 52 15.48 2.86 -17.77
N GLY A 53 15.66 4.04 -17.16
CA GLY A 53 16.88 4.85 -17.35
C GLY A 53 18.14 4.13 -16.92
N HIS A 54 18.12 3.40 -15.79
CA HIS A 54 19.24 2.57 -15.36
C HIS A 54 19.54 1.44 -16.37
N ASN A 55 18.51 0.71 -16.80
CA ASN A 55 18.69 -0.42 -17.72
C ASN A 55 19.17 0.03 -19.09
N ILE A 56 18.65 1.12 -19.63
CA ILE A 56 19.11 1.73 -20.88
C ILE A 56 20.58 2.20 -20.75
N GLY A 57 20.95 2.71 -19.58
CA GLY A 57 22.32 3.16 -19.26
C GLY A 57 23.31 2.02 -18.96
N GLY A 58 22.89 0.76 -19.02
CA GLY A 58 23.74 -0.42 -18.80
C GLY A 58 23.92 -0.80 -17.32
N THR A 59 23.15 -0.20 -16.41
CA THR A 59 23.14 -0.57 -14.98
C THR A 59 21.86 -1.34 -14.69
N SER A 60 21.97 -2.65 -14.46
CA SER A 60 20.78 -3.48 -14.17
C SER A 60 20.09 -3.02 -12.89
N LEU A 61 18.82 -2.65 -13.02
CA LEU A 61 17.94 -2.31 -11.91
C LEU A 61 16.57 -2.97 -12.12
N GLU A 62 16.13 -3.75 -11.17
CA GLU A 62 14.83 -4.41 -11.19
C GLU A 62 13.81 -3.66 -10.33
N SER A 63 12.59 -3.51 -10.81
CA SER A 63 11.48 -2.96 -10.03
C SER A 63 11.09 -3.91 -8.91
N THR A 64 10.94 -3.41 -7.68
CA THR A 64 10.42 -4.19 -6.54
C THR A 64 8.92 -4.45 -6.63
N GLY A 65 8.25 -3.91 -7.64
CA GLY A 65 6.80 -3.95 -7.78
C GLY A 65 6.12 -2.72 -7.16
N VAL A 66 4.80 -2.73 -7.16
CA VAL A 66 3.99 -1.61 -6.67
C VAL A 66 2.78 -2.10 -5.86
N GLN A 67 2.25 -1.24 -5.00
CA GLN A 67 1.04 -1.50 -4.21
C GLN A 67 -0.13 -0.58 -4.61
N GLY A 68 0.10 0.43 -5.46
CA GLY A 68 -0.93 1.41 -5.83
C GLY A 68 -1.25 2.38 -4.70
N SER A 69 -0.24 2.76 -3.92
CA SER A 69 -0.41 3.70 -2.80
C SER A 69 -0.88 5.06 -3.29
N ASN A 70 -1.93 5.58 -2.70
CA ASN A 70 -2.54 6.85 -3.07
C ASN A 70 -3.22 7.52 -1.87
N GLY A 71 -3.60 8.77 -2.04
CA GLY A 71 -4.32 9.51 -1.02
C GLY A 71 -5.07 10.70 -1.58
N ILE A 72 -6.06 11.17 -0.83
CA ILE A 72 -6.86 12.33 -1.15
C ILE A 72 -7.13 13.13 0.12
N SER A 73 -7.17 14.45 0.01
CA SER A 73 -7.61 15.34 1.10
C SER A 73 -8.76 16.20 0.59
N ILE A 74 -9.91 16.10 1.27
CA ILE A 74 -11.13 16.82 0.92
C ILE A 74 -11.65 17.54 2.17
N PHE A 75 -11.68 18.88 2.13
CA PHE A 75 -12.15 19.72 3.24
C PHE A 75 -11.51 19.36 4.60
N GLY A 76 -10.21 19.06 4.59
CA GLY A 76 -9.45 18.69 5.79
C GLY A 76 -9.69 17.27 6.28
N TYR A 77 -10.40 16.43 5.51
CA TYR A 77 -10.51 15.00 5.78
C TYR A 77 -9.60 14.24 4.81
N ASN A 78 -8.66 13.50 5.38
CA ASN A 78 -7.63 12.78 4.65
C ASN A 78 -8.01 11.30 4.55
N MET A 79 -7.87 10.73 3.37
CA MET A 79 -8.03 9.30 3.12
C MET A 79 -6.80 8.80 2.36
N VAL A 80 -6.20 7.73 2.84
CA VAL A 80 -5.01 7.12 2.24
C VAL A 80 -5.21 5.62 2.09
N SER A 81 -4.65 5.05 1.03
CA SER A 81 -4.82 3.66 0.67
C SER A 81 -3.54 3.08 0.08
N THR A 82 -3.31 1.81 0.33
CA THR A 82 -2.26 1.01 -0.32
C THR A 82 -2.74 -0.43 -0.49
N GLY A 83 -2.28 -1.10 -1.55
CA GLY A 83 -2.74 -2.46 -1.87
C GLY A 83 -4.20 -2.51 -2.31
N LEU A 84 -4.89 -3.58 -1.96
CA LEU A 84 -6.24 -3.88 -2.41
C LEU A 84 -7.29 -3.49 -1.36
N SER A 85 -8.43 -2.96 -1.81
CA SER A 85 -9.65 -3.00 -1.02
C SER A 85 -10.24 -4.42 -1.03
N VAL A 86 -11.21 -4.69 -0.16
CA VAL A 86 -11.94 -5.98 -0.15
C VAL A 86 -12.56 -6.24 -1.52
N GLU A 87 -13.27 -5.24 -2.07
CA GLU A 87 -13.93 -5.36 -3.37
C GLU A 87 -12.93 -5.55 -4.53
N ALA A 88 -11.76 -4.92 -4.43
CA ALA A 88 -10.71 -5.12 -5.44
C ALA A 88 -10.09 -6.52 -5.36
N ALA A 89 -9.89 -7.05 -4.16
CA ALA A 89 -9.41 -8.41 -3.96
C ALA A 89 -10.42 -9.45 -4.50
N GLU A 90 -11.69 -9.31 -4.16
CA GLU A 90 -12.78 -10.18 -4.63
C GLU A 90 -12.91 -10.17 -6.16
N ARG A 91 -12.85 -8.99 -6.80
CA ARG A 91 -12.86 -8.88 -8.27
C ARG A 91 -11.69 -9.60 -8.94
N ASN A 92 -10.57 -9.75 -8.23
CA ASN A 92 -9.40 -10.51 -8.70
C ASN A 92 -9.41 -11.97 -8.23
N GLY A 93 -10.49 -12.46 -7.62
CA GLY A 93 -10.64 -13.85 -7.18
C GLY A 93 -9.81 -14.20 -5.93
N VAL A 94 -9.32 -13.19 -5.20
CA VAL A 94 -8.55 -13.40 -3.95
C VAL A 94 -9.52 -13.49 -2.78
N LYS A 95 -9.48 -14.59 -2.03
CA LYS A 95 -10.25 -14.77 -0.80
C LYS A 95 -9.59 -13.98 0.32
N VAL A 96 -10.34 -13.06 0.91
CA VAL A 96 -9.82 -12.14 1.92
C VAL A 96 -10.69 -12.07 3.16
N LYS A 97 -10.03 -11.73 4.25
CA LYS A 97 -10.64 -11.19 5.46
C LYS A 97 -10.17 -9.77 5.66
N TYR A 98 -10.83 -9.04 6.52
CA TYR A 98 -10.43 -7.70 6.90
C TYR A 98 -10.68 -7.44 8.38
N SER A 99 -9.96 -6.48 8.92
CA SER A 99 -10.15 -5.99 10.29
C SER A 99 -10.34 -4.49 10.27
N ASP A 100 -11.44 -4.04 10.87
CA ASP A 100 -11.76 -2.63 11.05
C ASP A 100 -11.51 -2.20 12.49
N TYR A 101 -10.88 -1.04 12.64
CA TYR A 101 -10.69 -0.42 13.94
C TYR A 101 -10.84 1.10 13.84
N GLU A 102 -11.31 1.69 14.90
CA GLU A 102 -11.46 3.12 15.03
C GLU A 102 -11.10 3.54 16.46
N ASP A 103 -10.23 4.54 16.58
CA ASP A 103 -9.85 5.14 17.85
C ASP A 103 -9.27 6.54 17.62
N THR A 104 -9.07 7.28 18.70
CA THR A 104 -8.38 8.56 18.65
C THR A 104 -6.88 8.36 18.39
N GLN A 105 -6.28 9.31 17.65
CA GLN A 105 -4.83 9.30 17.37
C GLN A 105 -4.00 9.33 18.67
N LYS A 106 -4.40 10.16 19.62
CA LYS A 106 -3.67 10.47 20.85
C LYS A 106 -4.55 10.16 22.06
N PRO A 107 -3.97 10.10 23.29
CA PRO A 107 -4.76 9.95 24.51
C PRO A 107 -5.82 11.04 24.67
N GLY A 108 -6.97 10.69 25.23
CA GLY A 108 -8.15 11.55 25.31
C GLY A 108 -7.97 12.86 26.10
N PHE A 109 -6.89 13.01 26.87
CA PHE A 109 -6.55 14.26 27.55
C PHE A 109 -5.83 15.29 26.64
N MET A 110 -5.41 14.88 25.44
CA MET A 110 -4.81 15.77 24.45
C MET A 110 -5.89 16.60 23.76
N LYS A 111 -5.70 17.93 23.71
CA LYS A 111 -6.70 18.86 23.14
C LYS A 111 -6.81 18.73 21.60
N GLU A 112 -5.66 18.59 20.92
CA GLU A 112 -5.61 18.40 19.48
C GLU A 112 -5.53 16.89 19.19
N ASN A 113 -6.67 16.30 18.93
CA ASN A 113 -6.81 14.86 18.77
C ASN A 113 -7.93 14.55 17.79
N ASP A 114 -7.67 13.68 16.85
CA ASP A 114 -8.60 13.26 15.83
C ASP A 114 -8.80 11.75 15.86
N THR A 115 -9.98 11.32 15.43
CA THR A 115 -10.29 9.90 15.24
C THR A 115 -9.63 9.39 13.97
N VAL A 116 -8.97 8.25 14.06
CA VAL A 116 -8.43 7.48 12.94
C VAL A 116 -9.30 6.24 12.71
N LYS A 117 -9.77 6.07 11.48
CA LYS A 117 -10.41 4.84 11.02
C LYS A 117 -9.38 4.08 10.19
N ILE A 118 -9.26 2.78 10.45
CA ILE A 118 -8.34 1.91 9.71
C ILE A 118 -9.04 0.62 9.33
N ARG A 119 -8.80 0.15 8.10
CA ARG A 119 -9.09 -1.19 7.62
C ARG A 119 -7.79 -1.84 7.16
N ILE A 120 -7.55 -3.07 7.60
CA ILE A 120 -6.46 -3.92 7.12
C ILE A 120 -7.08 -5.11 6.39
N VAL A 121 -6.69 -5.31 5.13
CA VAL A 121 -7.15 -6.42 4.29
C VAL A 121 -6.01 -7.44 4.18
N TYR A 122 -6.34 -8.71 4.38
CA TYR A 122 -5.36 -9.81 4.35
C TYR A 122 -5.95 -11.05 3.70
N GLU A 123 -5.11 -11.86 3.08
CA GLU A 123 -5.52 -13.14 2.49
C GLU A 123 -5.98 -14.11 3.58
N GLU A 124 -7.04 -14.86 3.30
CA GLU A 124 -7.66 -15.76 4.28
C GLU A 124 -6.72 -16.90 4.69
N GLU A 125 -6.01 -17.51 3.75
CA GLU A 125 -5.16 -18.69 4.01
C GLU A 125 -3.75 -18.28 4.46
N SER A 126 -3.05 -17.47 3.69
CA SER A 126 -1.67 -17.07 3.96
C SER A 126 -1.54 -16.06 5.07
N ARG A 127 -2.62 -15.34 5.37
CA ARG A 127 -2.70 -14.21 6.31
C ARG A 127 -1.79 -13.03 5.95
N ARG A 128 -1.25 -13.00 4.71
CA ARG A 128 -0.48 -11.84 4.22
C ARG A 128 -1.37 -10.61 4.14
N VAL A 129 -0.86 -9.51 4.63
CA VAL A 129 -1.47 -8.20 4.41
C VAL A 129 -1.35 -7.86 2.91
N ILE A 130 -2.47 -7.55 2.29
CA ILE A 130 -2.55 -7.20 0.87
C ILE A 130 -3.21 -5.85 0.62
N GLY A 131 -3.68 -5.20 1.68
CA GLY A 131 -4.27 -3.87 1.59
C GLY A 131 -4.44 -3.19 2.94
N ALA A 132 -4.41 -1.87 2.91
CA ALA A 132 -4.78 -1.04 4.05
C ALA A 132 -5.40 0.28 3.57
N GLN A 133 -6.41 0.75 4.30
CA GLN A 133 -7.06 2.03 4.10
C GLN A 133 -7.14 2.76 5.44
N MET A 134 -6.82 4.06 5.44
CA MET A 134 -6.97 4.89 6.64
C MET A 134 -7.69 6.20 6.29
N ALA A 135 -8.45 6.71 7.25
CA ALA A 135 -9.17 7.97 7.12
C ALA A 135 -9.16 8.74 8.43
N SER A 136 -8.87 10.04 8.39
CA SER A 136 -8.83 10.93 9.55
C SER A 136 -8.78 12.40 9.14
N ARG A 137 -9.01 13.30 10.09
CA ARG A 137 -8.65 14.72 9.92
C ARG A 137 -7.16 14.97 10.13
N THR A 138 -6.46 14.16 10.93
CA THR A 138 -5.00 14.28 11.02
C THR A 138 -4.33 13.88 9.71
N SER A 139 -3.31 14.62 9.30
CA SER A 139 -2.48 14.27 8.13
C SER A 139 -1.42 13.21 8.44
N GLU A 140 -1.21 12.87 9.69
CA GLU A 140 -0.19 11.91 10.13
C GLU A 140 -0.42 10.50 9.55
N ILE A 141 -1.68 10.13 9.24
CA ILE A 141 -2.01 8.86 8.58
C ILE A 141 -1.33 8.71 7.22
N ALA A 142 -1.02 9.83 6.54
CA ALA A 142 -0.37 9.80 5.24
C ALA A 142 1.03 9.15 5.29
N MET A 143 1.76 9.34 6.39
CA MET A 143 3.05 8.66 6.59
C MET A 143 2.85 7.22 7.09
N GLY A 144 1.82 6.96 7.90
CA GLY A 144 1.51 5.63 8.41
C GLY A 144 1.19 4.61 7.31
N ILE A 145 0.58 5.04 6.19
CA ILE A 145 0.26 4.13 5.10
C ILE A 145 1.49 3.50 4.43
N HIS A 146 2.64 4.16 4.47
CA HIS A 146 3.87 3.66 3.85
C HIS A 146 4.41 2.41 4.56
N MET A 147 4.15 2.25 5.86
CA MET A 147 4.47 1.02 6.58
C MET A 147 3.69 -0.18 6.00
N PHE A 148 2.41 0.01 5.67
CA PHE A 148 1.61 -1.03 5.03
C PHE A 148 2.07 -1.30 3.59
N SER A 149 2.52 -0.28 2.87
CA SER A 149 3.11 -0.47 1.54
C SER A 149 4.33 -1.39 1.61
N LEU A 150 5.24 -1.15 2.55
CA LEU A 150 6.40 -2.02 2.78
C LEU A 150 5.96 -3.42 3.28
N ALA A 151 4.99 -3.50 4.17
CA ALA A 151 4.49 -4.77 4.67
C ALA A 151 3.92 -5.67 3.55
N ILE A 152 3.22 -5.07 2.56
CA ILE A 152 2.71 -5.79 1.38
C ILE A 152 3.88 -6.24 0.49
N GLU A 153 4.87 -5.39 0.25
CA GLU A 153 6.06 -5.69 -0.54
C GLU A 153 6.82 -6.89 0.04
N GLU A 154 7.01 -6.89 1.35
CA GLU A 154 7.75 -7.92 2.10
C GLU A 154 6.87 -9.14 2.50
N GLY A 155 5.62 -9.19 2.09
CA GLY A 155 4.71 -10.30 2.41
C GLY A 155 4.45 -10.50 3.89
N VAL A 156 4.44 -9.42 4.67
CA VAL A 156 4.20 -9.47 6.12
C VAL A 156 2.79 -9.95 6.41
N THR A 157 2.64 -10.85 7.38
CA THR A 157 1.33 -11.35 7.81
C THR A 157 0.69 -10.42 8.83
N ILE A 158 -0.66 -10.44 8.89
CA ILE A 158 -1.42 -9.69 9.91
C ILE A 158 -1.00 -10.10 11.34
N ASP A 159 -0.59 -11.34 11.53
CA ASP A 159 -0.15 -11.85 12.84
C ASP A 159 1.17 -11.22 13.31
N LYS A 160 2.09 -10.92 12.40
CA LYS A 160 3.32 -10.17 12.73
C LYS A 160 3.02 -8.73 13.14
N MET A 161 1.92 -8.15 12.65
CA MET A 161 1.54 -6.76 12.95
C MET A 161 0.92 -6.60 14.34
N LYS A 162 0.49 -7.69 14.99
CA LYS A 162 -0.17 -7.66 16.31
C LYS A 162 0.69 -7.06 17.41
N LEU A 163 2.01 -7.25 17.33
CA LEU A 163 2.98 -6.84 18.35
C LEU A 163 4.12 -6.01 17.71
N LEU A 164 3.80 -5.15 16.75
CA LEU A 164 4.77 -4.22 16.20
C LEU A 164 5.32 -3.31 17.29
N ASP A 165 6.63 -3.10 17.27
CA ASP A 165 7.31 -2.13 18.14
C ASP A 165 6.99 -0.71 17.65
N ILE A 166 5.91 -0.15 18.18
CA ILE A 166 5.47 1.23 17.93
C ILE A 166 5.73 2.03 19.20
N PHE A 167 6.56 3.08 19.10
CA PHE A 167 6.87 3.94 20.24
C PHE A 167 5.61 4.64 20.77
N PHE A 168 5.62 4.99 22.03
CA PHE A 168 4.59 5.81 22.65
C PHE A 168 5.14 7.16 23.10
N LEU A 169 4.45 8.21 22.68
CA LEU A 169 4.52 9.55 23.28
C LEU A 169 3.15 10.20 23.13
N PRO A 170 2.53 10.77 24.18
CA PRO A 170 1.17 11.32 24.12
C PRO A 170 0.94 12.34 23.03
N HIS A 171 1.99 13.05 22.61
CA HIS A 171 1.91 14.04 21.53
C HIS A 171 1.71 13.42 20.13
N PHE A 172 1.99 12.12 19.96
CA PHE A 172 1.96 11.47 18.67
C PHE A 172 0.93 10.33 18.59
N ASN A 173 0.83 9.50 19.63
CA ASN A 173 -0.02 8.31 19.58
C ASN A 173 -0.45 7.85 20.97
N GLN A 174 -1.24 6.76 20.99
CA GLN A 174 -1.63 6.02 22.17
C GLN A 174 -0.70 4.83 22.42
N PRO A 175 -0.57 4.34 23.69
CA PRO A 175 0.14 3.09 23.99
C PRO A 175 -0.43 1.89 23.23
N TYR A 176 -1.76 1.88 23.07
CA TYR A 176 -2.50 0.91 22.27
C TYR A 176 -2.78 1.53 20.90
N ASN A 177 -1.79 1.51 20.03
CA ASN A 177 -1.89 2.16 18.73
C ASN A 177 -2.96 1.50 17.86
N TYR A 178 -3.72 2.30 17.13
CA TYR A 178 -4.81 1.83 16.26
C TYR A 178 -4.36 0.78 15.22
N ILE A 179 -3.09 0.79 14.81
CA ILE A 179 -2.54 -0.19 13.87
C ILE A 179 -2.45 -1.57 14.52
N THR A 180 -1.82 -1.66 15.70
CA THR A 180 -1.69 -2.92 16.42
C THR A 180 -3.05 -3.41 16.92
N MET A 181 -3.93 -2.51 17.33
CA MET A 181 -5.29 -2.86 17.75
C MET A 181 -6.13 -3.40 16.58
N ALA A 182 -6.02 -2.82 15.39
CA ALA A 182 -6.64 -3.39 14.18
C ALA A 182 -6.11 -4.80 13.88
N ALA A 183 -4.80 -5.01 14.00
CA ALA A 183 -4.21 -6.32 13.79
C ALA A 183 -4.64 -7.35 14.85
N LEU A 184 -4.74 -6.95 16.12
CA LEU A 184 -5.19 -7.82 17.22
C LEU A 184 -6.65 -8.26 17.06
N LYS A 185 -7.51 -7.44 16.44
CA LYS A 185 -8.90 -7.80 16.13
C LYS A 185 -9.05 -8.77 14.96
N ALA A 186 -7.98 -8.99 14.18
CA ALA A 186 -8.03 -9.90 13.03
C ALA A 186 -8.20 -11.37 13.48
N GLU A 187 -9.24 -12.03 12.94
CA GLU A 187 -9.59 -13.44 13.19
C GLU A 187 -8.88 -14.39 12.23
#